data_bc0a0b4c1e7b6a8da3aeb5e838385260
#
_entry.id   bc0a0b4c1e7b6a8da3aeb5e838385260
#
_cell.length_a   1.000
_cell.length_b   1.000
_cell.length_c   1.000
_cell.angle_alpha   90.00
_cell.angle_beta   90.00
_cell.angle_gamma   90.00
#
_symmetry.space_group_name_H-M   'P 1'
#
loop_
_entity.id
_entity.type
_entity.pdbx_description
1 polymer ?
#
loop_
_entity_poly.entity_id
_entity_poly.type
_entity_poly.pdbx_seq_one_letter_code
_entity_poly.pdbx_strand_id
1 'polypeptide(L)'
;MQKKVLFFCGFFALPLLVFAQNIDPKELTEKISELNNAYKYDSAIIKLEEIINHPSSTSIDRYYAYIEKALTYKRLYNYAVVLNNLNYAVEEGRGTAIEAHAEARVKFEKMFIHFDLLDFQQARYHFDKITERDLELVDPPIKAFYWNVAGTFKIREGKYEEAEAILRQGIAVIENENPEHLPAVYCKLVNLAEHTRNPELAEWAFEKGIYYSKKYGIDIYKIRMHYDMSHFYLKMDDYKNAYFHERMGSELSGVYNAPVQSGNLNMVEKELWKKRRELERRYERYVQIFLTVTSVILLAFLVVLYQLFKINKEKRYFIELENERMREELEEISRNATQGDKQLEEARESLSDRQLQIIELVKQGKTNKEIGNELFISENTVKYHLKIIYNVLGIENRFDLK
;
A
#
# COMPACT_ATOMS: atom_id res chain seq x y z
N MET A 1 4.82 51.93 4.36
CA MET A 1 3.96 50.74 4.03
C MET A 1 4.80 49.74 3.26
N GLN A 2 5.49 48.84 3.97
CA GLN A 2 6.15 47.71 3.32
C GLN A 2 5.24 46.48 3.48
N LYS A 3 4.66 46.05 2.34
CA LYS A 3 3.90 44.80 2.27
C LYS A 3 4.87 43.63 2.51
N LYS A 4 4.71 42.98 3.65
CA LYS A 4 5.31 41.67 3.90
C LYS A 4 4.58 40.65 3.01
N VAL A 5 5.22 40.26 1.91
CA VAL A 5 4.80 39.10 1.15
C VAL A 5 5.26 37.88 1.93
N LEU A 6 4.35 37.32 2.74
CA LEU A 6 4.50 35.99 3.29
C LEU A 6 4.19 35.01 2.15
N PHE A 7 5.23 34.43 1.57
CA PHE A 7 5.10 33.23 0.74
C PHE A 7 4.76 32.05 1.66
N PHE A 8 3.49 31.80 1.85
CA PHE A 8 2.99 30.56 2.43
C PHE A 8 3.09 29.51 1.33
N CYS A 9 4.20 28.74 1.30
CA CYS A 9 4.24 27.48 0.59
C CYS A 9 3.36 26.49 1.34
N GLY A 10 2.05 26.60 1.11
CA GLY A 10 1.09 25.59 1.49
C GLY A 10 1.33 24.39 0.60
N PHE A 11 2.06 23.39 1.10
CA PHE A 11 2.02 22.04 0.57
C PHE A 11 0.58 21.55 0.81
N PHE A 12 -0.28 21.76 -0.16
CA PHE A 12 -1.55 21.05 -0.26
C PHE A 12 -1.22 19.60 -0.58
N ALA A 13 -0.93 18.81 0.45
CA ALA A 13 -1.18 17.39 0.40
C ALA A 13 -2.70 17.26 0.29
N LEU A 14 -3.23 17.30 -0.94
CA LEU A 14 -4.55 16.75 -1.21
C LEU A 14 -4.50 15.31 -0.71
N PRO A 15 -5.28 14.91 0.31
CA PRO A 15 -5.53 13.51 0.53
C PRO A 15 -6.19 13.02 -0.76
N LEU A 16 -5.47 12.27 -1.58
CA LEU A 16 -6.10 11.39 -2.53
C LEU A 16 -7.04 10.54 -1.68
N LEU A 17 -8.32 10.86 -1.73
CA LEU A 17 -9.39 9.97 -1.25
C LEU A 17 -9.31 8.75 -2.16
N VAL A 18 -8.44 7.84 -1.80
CA VAL A 18 -8.37 6.50 -2.35
C VAL A 18 -9.61 5.81 -1.79
N PHE A 19 -10.68 5.81 -2.56
CA PHE A 19 -11.86 5.01 -2.21
C PHE A 19 -11.41 3.56 -2.13
N ALA A 20 -11.62 2.93 -0.98
CA ALA A 20 -11.39 1.51 -0.79
C ALA A 20 -12.19 0.77 -1.87
N GLN A 21 -11.53 -0.06 -2.64
CA GLN A 21 -12.17 -0.91 -3.62
C GLN A 21 -12.79 -2.08 -2.83
N ASN A 22 -14.03 -1.91 -2.38
CA ASN A 22 -14.76 -2.99 -1.71
C ASN A 22 -15.07 -4.06 -2.76
N ILE A 23 -14.25 -5.09 -2.78
CA ILE A 23 -14.43 -6.23 -3.69
C ILE A 23 -15.47 -7.15 -3.08
N ASP A 24 -16.50 -7.49 -3.84
CA ASP A 24 -17.42 -8.56 -3.46
C ASP A 24 -16.68 -9.91 -3.60
N PRO A 25 -16.46 -10.64 -2.50
CA PRO A 25 -15.76 -11.92 -2.53
C PRO A 25 -16.43 -12.94 -3.45
N LYS A 26 -17.76 -12.94 -3.51
CA LYS A 26 -18.52 -13.87 -4.36
C LYS A 26 -18.30 -13.58 -5.83
N GLU A 27 -18.40 -12.31 -6.24
CA GLU A 27 -18.14 -11.89 -7.62
C GLU A 27 -16.69 -12.21 -8.03
N LEU A 28 -15.72 -12.00 -7.12
CA LEU A 28 -14.33 -12.37 -7.39
C LEU A 28 -14.18 -13.87 -7.63
N THR A 29 -14.72 -14.70 -6.74
CA THR A 29 -14.65 -16.16 -6.86
C THR A 29 -15.29 -16.64 -8.15
N GLU A 30 -16.49 -16.15 -8.51
CA GLU A 30 -17.18 -16.48 -9.76
C GLU A 30 -16.30 -16.11 -10.96
N LYS A 31 -15.76 -14.89 -10.98
CA LYS A 31 -14.92 -14.41 -12.08
C LYS A 31 -13.64 -15.20 -12.27
N ILE A 32 -12.94 -15.50 -11.16
CA ILE A 32 -11.71 -16.31 -11.21
C ILE A 32 -12.03 -17.75 -11.61
N SER A 33 -13.15 -18.31 -11.14
CA SER A 33 -13.62 -19.65 -11.56
C SER A 33 -13.91 -19.72 -13.05
N GLU A 34 -14.60 -18.72 -13.63
CA GLU A 34 -14.81 -18.61 -15.08
C GLU A 34 -13.50 -18.61 -15.87
N LEU A 35 -12.53 -17.78 -15.45
CA LEU A 35 -11.21 -17.70 -16.10
C LEU A 35 -10.48 -19.05 -16.03
N ASN A 36 -10.47 -19.66 -14.85
CA ASN A 36 -9.83 -20.96 -14.64
C ASN A 36 -10.49 -22.08 -15.46
N ASN A 37 -11.83 -22.09 -15.57
CA ASN A 37 -12.57 -23.07 -16.37
C ASN A 37 -12.32 -22.88 -17.89
N ALA A 38 -12.03 -21.63 -18.31
CA ALA A 38 -11.66 -21.30 -19.67
C ALA A 38 -10.15 -21.43 -19.96
N TYR A 39 -9.36 -22.01 -19.04
CA TYR A 39 -7.89 -22.13 -19.12
C TYR A 39 -7.15 -20.80 -19.25
N LYS A 40 -7.77 -19.68 -18.84
CA LYS A 40 -7.16 -18.34 -18.82
C LYS A 40 -6.51 -18.06 -17.48
N TYR A 41 -5.64 -18.95 -17.04
CA TYR A 41 -4.98 -18.88 -15.75
C TYR A 41 -4.09 -17.65 -15.60
N ASP A 42 -3.41 -17.23 -16.68
CA ASP A 42 -2.63 -15.99 -16.75
C ASP A 42 -3.46 -14.75 -16.44
N SER A 43 -4.64 -14.66 -17.06
CA SER A 43 -5.59 -13.57 -16.83
C SER A 43 -6.12 -13.58 -15.38
N ALA A 44 -6.37 -14.77 -14.82
CA ALA A 44 -6.77 -14.92 -13.43
C ALA A 44 -5.66 -14.39 -12.49
N ILE A 45 -4.41 -14.81 -12.69
CA ILE A 45 -3.28 -14.37 -11.86
C ILE A 45 -3.01 -12.87 -12.01
N ILE A 46 -3.06 -12.31 -13.22
CA ILE A 46 -2.90 -10.86 -13.43
C ILE A 46 -3.94 -10.08 -12.63
N LYS A 47 -5.22 -10.47 -12.72
CA LYS A 47 -6.30 -9.83 -11.96
C LYS A 47 -6.09 -9.93 -10.45
N LEU A 48 -5.68 -11.08 -9.95
CA LEU A 48 -5.42 -11.28 -8.52
C LEU A 48 -4.21 -10.47 -8.04
N GLU A 49 -3.14 -10.40 -8.84
CA GLU A 49 -1.97 -9.58 -8.55
C GLU A 49 -2.29 -8.07 -8.57
N GLU A 50 -3.20 -7.63 -9.45
CA GLU A 50 -3.70 -6.26 -9.44
C GLU A 50 -4.38 -5.94 -8.11
N ILE A 51 -5.26 -6.81 -7.61
CA ILE A 51 -5.94 -6.66 -6.32
C ILE A 51 -4.93 -6.65 -5.17
N ILE A 52 -4.04 -7.64 -5.10
CA ILE A 52 -3.06 -7.80 -4.03
C ILE A 52 -2.19 -6.54 -3.88
N ASN A 53 -1.88 -5.87 -4.99
CA ASN A 53 -0.93 -4.78 -4.99
C ASN A 53 -1.56 -3.39 -5.19
N HIS A 54 -2.88 -3.31 -5.29
CA HIS A 54 -3.55 -2.02 -5.44
C HIS A 54 -3.49 -1.22 -4.12
N PRO A 55 -3.10 0.06 -4.15
CA PRO A 55 -2.94 0.86 -2.93
C PRO A 55 -4.23 1.02 -2.11
N SER A 56 -5.41 0.91 -2.73
CA SER A 56 -6.70 1.01 -2.06
C SER A 56 -7.28 -0.32 -1.59
N SER A 57 -6.63 -1.44 -1.89
CA SER A 57 -7.09 -2.75 -1.43
C SER A 57 -6.96 -2.87 0.07
N THR A 58 -8.02 -3.32 0.70
CA THR A 58 -8.03 -3.64 2.13
C THR A 58 -7.30 -4.97 2.39
N SER A 59 -6.98 -5.27 3.65
CA SER A 59 -6.47 -6.58 4.03
C SER A 59 -7.46 -7.71 3.71
N ILE A 60 -8.77 -7.44 3.80
CA ILE A 60 -9.82 -8.40 3.44
C ILE A 60 -9.80 -8.67 1.93
N ASP A 61 -9.68 -7.64 1.08
CA ASP A 61 -9.57 -7.82 -0.38
C ASP A 61 -8.35 -8.68 -0.74
N ARG A 62 -7.19 -8.40 -0.11
CA ARG A 62 -5.98 -9.18 -0.33
C ARG A 62 -6.11 -10.61 0.18
N TYR A 63 -6.79 -10.83 1.30
CA TYR A 63 -7.10 -12.18 1.79
C TYR A 63 -7.82 -13.00 0.73
N TYR A 64 -8.92 -12.50 0.19
CA TYR A 64 -9.68 -13.23 -0.83
C TYR A 64 -8.88 -13.42 -2.11
N ALA A 65 -8.10 -12.43 -2.53
CA ALA A 65 -7.23 -12.56 -3.69
C ALA A 65 -6.16 -13.64 -3.52
N TYR A 66 -5.55 -13.75 -2.34
CA TYR A 66 -4.59 -14.83 -2.04
C TYR A 66 -5.26 -16.21 -1.97
N ILE A 67 -6.48 -16.31 -1.44
CA ILE A 67 -7.25 -17.57 -1.45
C ILE A 67 -7.51 -18.00 -2.90
N GLU A 68 -8.06 -17.13 -3.74
CA GLU A 68 -8.35 -17.46 -5.14
C GLU A 68 -7.08 -17.78 -5.93
N LYS A 69 -5.97 -17.11 -5.63
CA LYS A 69 -4.67 -17.42 -6.20
C LYS A 69 -4.18 -18.82 -5.78
N ALA A 70 -4.32 -19.17 -4.51
CA ALA A 70 -4.01 -20.51 -4.01
C ALA A 70 -4.86 -21.57 -4.73
N LEU A 71 -6.18 -21.34 -4.88
CA LEU A 71 -7.09 -22.26 -5.57
C LEU A 71 -6.77 -22.41 -7.06
N THR A 72 -6.34 -21.34 -7.73
CA THR A 72 -5.88 -21.37 -9.12
C THR A 72 -4.66 -22.30 -9.27
N TYR A 73 -3.65 -22.15 -8.43
CA TYR A 73 -2.48 -23.03 -8.44
C TYR A 73 -2.78 -24.45 -7.98
N LYS A 74 -3.77 -24.65 -7.09
CA LYS A 74 -4.21 -25.99 -6.66
C LYS A 74 -4.77 -26.79 -7.82
N ARG A 75 -5.52 -26.18 -8.76
CA ARG A 75 -5.98 -26.82 -10.00
C ARG A 75 -4.83 -27.33 -10.86
N LEU A 76 -3.65 -26.73 -10.74
CA LEU A 76 -2.43 -27.11 -11.48
C LEU A 76 -1.46 -27.95 -10.65
N TYR A 77 -1.89 -28.46 -9.50
CA TYR A 77 -1.10 -29.30 -8.57
C TYR A 77 0.20 -28.64 -8.05
N ASN A 78 0.30 -27.31 -8.10
CA ASN A 78 1.48 -26.60 -7.58
C ASN A 78 1.32 -26.26 -6.09
N TYR A 79 1.35 -27.30 -5.27
CA TYR A 79 1.07 -27.18 -3.83
C TYR A 79 2.07 -26.32 -3.06
N ALA A 80 3.31 -26.18 -3.53
CA ALA A 80 4.30 -25.31 -2.91
C ALA A 80 3.85 -23.82 -2.99
N VAL A 81 3.37 -23.40 -4.16
CA VAL A 81 2.83 -22.05 -4.35
C VAL A 81 1.49 -21.87 -3.62
N VAL A 82 0.65 -22.91 -3.58
CA VAL A 82 -0.60 -22.92 -2.80
C VAL A 82 -0.30 -22.60 -1.33
N LEU A 83 0.61 -23.33 -0.69
CA LEU A 83 0.96 -23.12 0.73
C LEU A 83 1.47 -21.72 1.02
N ASN A 84 2.28 -21.14 0.13
CA ASN A 84 2.76 -19.77 0.28
C ASN A 84 1.61 -18.76 0.24
N ASN A 85 0.69 -18.89 -0.73
CA ASN A 85 -0.46 -17.99 -0.83
C ASN A 85 -1.43 -18.15 0.35
N LEU A 86 -1.64 -19.35 0.87
CA LEU A 86 -2.44 -19.58 2.08
C LEU A 86 -1.82 -18.92 3.32
N ASN A 87 -0.48 -18.92 3.43
CA ASN A 87 0.19 -18.21 4.52
C ASN A 87 0.01 -16.68 4.40
N TYR A 88 0.12 -16.12 3.18
CA TYR A 88 -0.18 -14.70 2.96
C TYR A 88 -1.64 -14.38 3.27
N ALA A 89 -2.58 -15.23 2.85
CA ALA A 89 -4.00 -15.05 3.14
C ALA A 89 -4.26 -14.96 4.66
N VAL A 90 -3.72 -15.89 5.45
CA VAL A 90 -3.90 -15.87 6.91
C VAL A 90 -3.31 -14.62 7.56
N GLU A 91 -2.14 -14.15 7.10
CA GLU A 91 -1.54 -12.91 7.60
C GLU A 91 -2.41 -11.68 7.29
N GLU A 92 -2.99 -11.60 6.10
CA GLU A 92 -3.91 -10.52 5.73
C GLU A 92 -5.24 -10.59 6.50
N GLY A 93 -5.72 -11.77 6.84
CA GLY A 93 -6.92 -11.96 7.67
C GLY A 93 -6.74 -11.56 9.14
N ARG A 94 -5.50 -11.56 9.64
CA ARG A 94 -5.20 -11.31 11.05
C ARG A 94 -5.56 -9.89 11.49
N GLY A 95 -6.22 -9.76 12.64
CA GLY A 95 -6.67 -8.48 13.17
C GLY A 95 -7.86 -7.86 12.41
N THR A 96 -8.46 -8.58 11.46
CA THR A 96 -9.65 -8.15 10.73
C THR A 96 -10.92 -8.84 11.25
N ALA A 97 -12.08 -8.39 10.78
CA ALA A 97 -13.37 -9.00 11.11
C ALA A 97 -13.49 -10.48 10.66
N ILE A 98 -12.65 -10.93 9.72
CA ILE A 98 -12.67 -12.28 9.16
C ILE A 98 -11.55 -13.19 9.71
N GLU A 99 -10.82 -12.79 10.75
CA GLU A 99 -9.67 -13.55 11.28
C GLU A 99 -10.00 -15.00 11.56
N ALA A 100 -11.09 -15.26 12.30
CA ALA A 100 -11.53 -16.62 12.63
C ALA A 100 -11.88 -17.45 11.38
N HIS A 101 -12.56 -16.83 10.39
CA HIS A 101 -12.86 -17.45 9.10
C HIS A 101 -11.57 -17.77 8.33
N ALA A 102 -10.63 -16.84 8.27
CA ALA A 102 -9.36 -17.01 7.55
C ALA A 102 -8.52 -18.14 8.14
N GLU A 103 -8.42 -18.23 9.46
CA GLU A 103 -7.73 -19.32 10.15
C GLU A 103 -8.40 -20.66 9.89
N ALA A 104 -9.74 -20.75 10.03
CA ALA A 104 -10.49 -21.96 9.74
C ALA A 104 -10.26 -22.39 8.29
N ARG A 105 -10.47 -21.49 7.32
CA ARG A 105 -10.28 -21.77 5.90
C ARG A 105 -8.91 -22.37 5.59
N VAL A 106 -7.84 -21.80 6.12
CA VAL A 106 -6.47 -22.26 5.87
C VAL A 106 -6.19 -23.61 6.54
N LYS A 107 -6.80 -23.92 7.70
CA LYS A 107 -6.73 -25.27 8.31
C LYS A 107 -7.29 -26.34 7.36
N PHE A 108 -8.48 -26.08 6.76
CA PHE A 108 -9.07 -26.99 5.80
C PHE A 108 -8.20 -27.15 4.56
N GLU A 109 -7.69 -26.07 3.98
CA GLU A 109 -6.87 -26.15 2.77
C GLU A 109 -5.56 -26.93 3.02
N LYS A 110 -4.92 -26.77 4.17
CA LYS A 110 -3.75 -27.55 4.54
C LYS A 110 -4.08 -29.06 4.64
N MET A 111 -5.21 -29.40 5.23
CA MET A 111 -5.68 -30.79 5.25
C MET A 111 -5.90 -31.31 3.83
N PHE A 112 -6.55 -30.56 2.94
CA PHE A 112 -6.82 -30.95 1.56
C PHE A 112 -5.52 -31.14 0.76
N ILE A 113 -4.52 -30.28 0.94
CA ILE A 113 -3.22 -30.42 0.27
C ILE A 113 -2.55 -31.73 0.64
N HIS A 114 -2.44 -32.07 1.92
CA HIS A 114 -1.84 -33.33 2.35
C HIS A 114 -2.66 -34.54 1.88
N PHE A 115 -3.98 -34.39 1.85
CA PHE A 115 -4.86 -35.42 1.32
C PHE A 115 -4.66 -35.64 -0.19
N ASP A 116 -4.55 -34.57 -0.98
CA ASP A 116 -4.28 -34.64 -2.42
C ASP A 116 -2.90 -35.22 -2.73
N LEU A 117 -1.91 -34.95 -1.87
CA LEU A 117 -0.57 -35.52 -1.95
C LEU A 117 -0.49 -36.98 -1.46
N LEU A 118 -1.62 -37.58 -1.05
CA LEU A 118 -1.72 -38.93 -0.47
C LEU A 118 -0.90 -39.09 0.82
N ASP A 119 -0.50 -37.99 1.45
CA ASP A 119 0.12 -37.97 2.78
C ASP A 119 -0.97 -38.06 3.87
N PHE A 120 -1.54 -39.26 3.98
CA PHE A 120 -2.67 -39.49 4.88
C PHE A 120 -2.33 -39.29 6.36
N GLN A 121 -1.07 -39.37 6.73
CA GLN A 121 -0.65 -39.12 8.11
C GLN A 121 -0.78 -37.63 8.44
N GLN A 122 -0.26 -36.76 7.60
CA GLN A 122 -0.40 -35.31 7.79
C GLN A 122 -1.84 -34.85 7.54
N ALA A 123 -2.54 -35.43 6.56
CA ALA A 123 -3.95 -35.13 6.34
C ALA A 123 -4.78 -35.45 7.61
N ARG A 124 -4.55 -36.59 8.28
CA ARG A 124 -5.22 -36.97 9.55
C ARG A 124 -4.84 -35.99 10.67
N TYR A 125 -3.58 -35.63 10.81
CA TYR A 125 -3.14 -34.66 11.81
C TYR A 125 -3.86 -33.31 11.67
N HIS A 126 -4.05 -32.82 10.45
CA HIS A 126 -4.79 -31.59 10.21
C HIS A 126 -6.31 -31.80 10.38
N PHE A 127 -6.85 -32.94 9.97
CA PHE A 127 -8.25 -33.30 10.13
C PHE A 127 -8.67 -33.29 11.61
N ASP A 128 -7.90 -33.91 12.49
CA ASP A 128 -8.18 -34.03 13.90
C ASP A 128 -8.10 -32.67 14.66
N LYS A 129 -7.56 -31.63 14.03
CA LYS A 129 -7.53 -30.26 14.55
C LYS A 129 -8.71 -29.39 14.14
N ILE A 130 -9.55 -29.87 13.24
CA ILE A 130 -10.73 -29.16 12.79
C ILE A 130 -11.83 -29.38 13.83
N THR A 131 -12.42 -28.28 14.31
CA THR A 131 -13.50 -28.28 15.31
C THR A 131 -14.85 -28.03 14.65
N GLU A 132 -15.94 -28.29 15.38
CA GLU A 132 -17.29 -27.91 14.94
C GLU A 132 -17.41 -26.41 14.65
N ARG A 133 -16.75 -25.58 15.45
CA ARG A 133 -16.69 -24.13 15.24
C ARG A 133 -16.00 -23.78 13.92
N ASP A 134 -14.93 -24.47 13.56
CA ASP A 134 -14.27 -24.24 12.27
C ASP A 134 -15.21 -24.59 11.10
N LEU A 135 -16.03 -25.65 11.25
CA LEU A 135 -17.05 -26.02 10.26
C LEU A 135 -18.16 -24.98 10.10
N GLU A 136 -18.57 -24.31 11.17
CA GLU A 136 -19.56 -23.24 11.10
C GLU A 136 -19.05 -22.01 10.33
N LEU A 137 -17.74 -21.76 10.35
CA LEU A 137 -17.10 -20.60 9.75
C LEU A 137 -16.83 -20.72 8.25
N VAL A 138 -16.98 -21.92 7.65
CA VAL A 138 -16.62 -22.13 6.24
C VAL A 138 -17.83 -22.42 5.37
N ASP A 139 -17.66 -22.14 4.08
CA ASP A 139 -18.70 -22.28 3.06
C ASP A 139 -19.08 -23.75 2.79
N PRO A 140 -20.30 -24.02 2.26
CA PRO A 140 -20.77 -25.36 1.96
C PRO A 140 -19.83 -26.23 1.12
N PRO A 141 -19.14 -25.75 0.08
CA PRO A 141 -18.18 -26.56 -0.66
C PRO A 141 -17.03 -27.08 0.21
N ILE A 142 -16.53 -26.27 1.15
CA ILE A 142 -15.45 -26.68 2.06
C ILE A 142 -15.93 -27.79 3.00
N LYS A 143 -17.17 -27.70 3.50
CA LYS A 143 -17.78 -28.75 4.31
C LYS A 143 -17.90 -30.05 3.52
N ALA A 144 -18.35 -29.98 2.25
CA ALA A 144 -18.44 -31.15 1.40
C ALA A 144 -17.08 -31.81 1.15
N PHE A 145 -16.03 -31.02 0.91
CA PHE A 145 -14.66 -31.55 0.77
C PHE A 145 -14.13 -32.12 2.09
N TYR A 146 -14.46 -31.53 3.23
CA TYR A 146 -14.15 -32.11 4.54
C TYR A 146 -14.78 -33.51 4.69
N TRP A 147 -16.06 -33.67 4.36
CA TRP A 147 -16.72 -34.98 4.42
C TRP A 147 -16.15 -35.96 3.40
N ASN A 148 -15.64 -35.50 2.24
CA ASN A 148 -14.90 -36.37 1.32
C ASN A 148 -13.64 -36.97 1.98
N VAL A 149 -12.91 -36.16 2.76
CA VAL A 149 -11.75 -36.62 3.53
C VAL A 149 -12.19 -37.57 4.64
N ALA A 150 -13.24 -37.19 5.40
CA ALA A 150 -13.80 -38.03 6.48
C ALA A 150 -14.29 -39.38 5.94
N GLY A 151 -15.06 -39.39 4.84
CA GLY A 151 -15.53 -40.60 4.19
C GLY A 151 -14.38 -41.47 3.70
N THR A 152 -13.34 -40.88 3.12
CA THR A 152 -12.14 -41.63 2.69
C THR A 152 -11.41 -42.27 3.88
N PHE A 153 -11.31 -41.56 5.01
CA PHE A 153 -10.75 -42.17 6.23
C PHE A 153 -11.59 -43.36 6.71
N LYS A 154 -12.92 -43.28 6.65
CA LYS A 154 -13.80 -44.41 6.98
C LYS A 154 -13.65 -45.58 6.01
N ILE A 155 -13.50 -45.33 4.70
CA ILE A 155 -13.17 -46.37 3.71
C ILE A 155 -11.87 -47.09 4.10
N ARG A 156 -10.83 -46.35 4.46
CA ARG A 156 -9.53 -46.93 4.86
C ARG A 156 -9.58 -47.69 6.18
N GLU A 157 -10.54 -47.36 7.05
CA GLU A 157 -10.85 -48.07 8.31
C GLU A 157 -11.72 -49.33 8.07
N GLY A 158 -12.19 -49.56 6.83
CA GLY A 158 -13.13 -50.65 6.52
C GLY A 158 -14.56 -50.41 6.95
N LYS A 159 -14.93 -49.16 7.32
CA LYS A 159 -16.27 -48.77 7.81
C LYS A 159 -17.09 -48.20 6.66
N TYR A 160 -17.52 -49.07 5.75
CA TYR A 160 -18.08 -48.67 4.45
C TYR A 160 -19.45 -48.01 4.56
N GLU A 161 -20.32 -48.49 5.46
CA GLU A 161 -21.65 -47.90 5.69
C GLU A 161 -21.55 -46.48 6.27
N GLU A 162 -20.61 -46.27 7.24
CA GLU A 162 -20.35 -44.94 7.78
C GLU A 162 -19.78 -44.01 6.69
N ALA A 163 -18.88 -44.54 5.86
CA ALA A 163 -18.31 -43.79 4.74
C ALA A 163 -19.37 -43.32 3.75
N GLU A 164 -20.27 -44.20 3.36
CA GLU A 164 -21.36 -43.85 2.42
C GLU A 164 -22.26 -42.78 3.01
N ALA A 165 -22.69 -42.94 4.26
CA ALA A 165 -23.52 -41.93 4.94
C ALA A 165 -22.89 -40.55 4.95
N ILE A 166 -21.59 -40.46 5.27
CA ILE A 166 -20.82 -39.22 5.29
C ILE A 166 -20.71 -38.61 3.88
N LEU A 167 -20.42 -39.41 2.87
CA LEU A 167 -20.31 -38.94 1.48
C LEU A 167 -21.66 -38.42 0.96
N ARG A 168 -22.76 -39.12 1.26
CA ARG A 168 -24.12 -38.64 0.94
C ARG A 168 -24.50 -37.34 1.66
N GLN A 169 -24.03 -37.13 2.87
CA GLN A 169 -24.16 -35.86 3.57
C GLN A 169 -23.43 -34.75 2.79
N GLY A 170 -22.22 -35.01 2.27
CA GLY A 170 -21.49 -34.09 1.40
C GLY A 170 -22.27 -33.69 0.16
N ILE A 171 -22.94 -34.65 -0.50
CA ILE A 171 -23.82 -34.37 -1.64
C ILE A 171 -24.94 -33.43 -1.24
N ALA A 172 -25.69 -33.76 -0.17
CA ALA A 172 -26.85 -32.99 0.26
C ALA A 172 -26.54 -31.52 0.55
N VAL A 173 -25.31 -31.22 1.00
CA VAL A 173 -24.89 -29.84 1.33
C VAL A 173 -24.70 -28.98 0.09
N ILE A 174 -24.21 -29.56 -1.04
CA ILE A 174 -23.84 -28.78 -2.22
C ILE A 174 -24.75 -28.99 -3.43
N GLU A 175 -25.69 -29.95 -3.37
CA GLU A 175 -26.49 -30.34 -4.51
C GLU A 175 -27.31 -29.17 -5.12
N ASN A 176 -27.82 -28.28 -4.26
CA ASN A 176 -28.66 -27.16 -4.69
C ASN A 176 -27.91 -25.86 -4.93
N GLU A 177 -26.87 -25.59 -4.17
CA GLU A 177 -26.20 -24.28 -4.16
C GLU A 177 -24.87 -24.29 -4.92
N ASN A 178 -24.13 -25.40 -4.87
CA ASN A 178 -22.79 -25.52 -5.46
C ASN A 178 -22.62 -26.84 -6.25
N PRO A 179 -23.53 -27.19 -7.15
CA PRO A 179 -23.51 -28.48 -7.83
C PRO A 179 -22.29 -28.73 -8.74
N GLU A 180 -21.54 -27.70 -9.08
CA GLU A 180 -20.27 -27.79 -9.81
C GLU A 180 -19.18 -28.57 -9.05
N HIS A 181 -19.33 -28.70 -7.72
CA HIS A 181 -18.40 -29.46 -6.87
C HIS A 181 -18.84 -30.91 -6.59
N LEU A 182 -20.04 -31.32 -6.99
CA LEU A 182 -20.52 -32.68 -6.84
C LEU A 182 -19.60 -33.77 -7.42
N PRO A 183 -18.91 -33.56 -8.54
CA PRO A 183 -18.00 -34.57 -9.08
C PRO A 183 -16.93 -34.99 -8.09
N ALA A 184 -16.44 -34.10 -7.24
CA ALA A 184 -15.46 -34.42 -6.21
C ALA A 184 -15.97 -35.44 -5.18
N VAL A 185 -17.26 -35.41 -4.86
CA VAL A 185 -17.91 -36.39 -3.96
C VAL A 185 -18.16 -37.69 -4.70
N TYR A 186 -18.66 -37.64 -5.93
CA TYR A 186 -18.88 -38.82 -6.75
C TYR A 186 -17.58 -39.63 -6.99
N CYS A 187 -16.44 -39.00 -7.16
CA CYS A 187 -15.15 -39.68 -7.17
C CYS A 187 -14.92 -40.55 -5.92
N LYS A 188 -15.33 -40.06 -4.74
CA LYS A 188 -15.17 -40.84 -3.49
C LYS A 188 -16.17 -41.98 -3.40
N LEU A 189 -17.36 -41.85 -3.99
CA LEU A 189 -18.31 -42.97 -4.12
C LEU A 189 -17.81 -44.04 -5.07
N VAL A 190 -17.12 -43.70 -6.17
CA VAL A 190 -16.44 -44.69 -7.02
C VAL A 190 -15.36 -45.43 -6.22
N ASN A 191 -14.57 -44.70 -5.41
CA ASN A 191 -13.57 -45.34 -4.54
C ASN A 191 -14.21 -46.22 -3.45
N LEU A 192 -15.36 -45.83 -2.90
CA LEU A 192 -16.12 -46.72 -1.99
C LEU A 192 -16.60 -47.97 -2.70
N ALA A 193 -17.14 -47.84 -3.94
CA ALA A 193 -17.58 -48.94 -4.75
C ALA A 193 -16.44 -49.92 -5.08
N GLU A 194 -15.22 -49.42 -5.30
CA GLU A 194 -14.02 -50.23 -5.47
C GLU A 194 -13.77 -51.17 -4.26
N HIS A 195 -13.91 -50.63 -3.04
CA HIS A 195 -13.68 -51.40 -1.80
C HIS A 195 -14.81 -52.38 -1.48
N THR A 196 -16.04 -51.99 -1.82
CA THR A 196 -17.26 -52.86 -1.62
C THR A 196 -17.55 -53.79 -2.79
N ARG A 197 -16.78 -53.69 -3.88
CA ARG A 197 -16.99 -54.40 -5.13
C ARG A 197 -18.43 -54.23 -5.69
N ASN A 198 -18.92 -52.99 -5.64
CA ASN A 198 -20.28 -52.66 -6.06
C ASN A 198 -20.27 -51.92 -7.42
N PRO A 199 -20.52 -52.65 -8.56
CA PRO A 199 -20.50 -52.02 -9.88
C PRO A 199 -21.63 -51.04 -10.11
N GLU A 200 -22.81 -51.27 -9.52
CA GLU A 200 -23.95 -50.39 -9.68
C GLU A 200 -23.66 -49.00 -9.06
N LEU A 201 -23.07 -49.00 -7.89
CA LEU A 201 -22.64 -47.75 -7.24
C LEU A 201 -21.56 -47.02 -8.05
N ALA A 202 -20.55 -47.76 -8.56
CA ALA A 202 -19.47 -47.19 -9.33
C ALA A 202 -19.97 -46.51 -10.61
N GLU A 203 -20.78 -47.23 -11.41
CA GLU A 203 -21.32 -46.72 -12.66
C GLU A 203 -22.25 -45.52 -12.44
N TRP A 204 -23.16 -45.60 -11.47
CA TRP A 204 -24.03 -44.48 -11.11
C TRP A 204 -23.24 -43.25 -10.68
N ALA A 205 -22.24 -43.41 -9.82
CA ALA A 205 -21.42 -42.28 -9.34
C ALA A 205 -20.58 -41.70 -10.49
N PHE A 206 -20.04 -42.55 -11.36
CA PHE A 206 -19.31 -42.11 -12.55
C PHE A 206 -20.19 -41.29 -13.49
N GLU A 207 -21.37 -41.79 -13.85
CA GLU A 207 -22.30 -41.09 -14.75
C GLU A 207 -22.67 -39.70 -14.17
N LYS A 208 -23.00 -39.63 -12.88
CA LYS A 208 -23.31 -38.37 -12.20
C LYS A 208 -22.11 -37.44 -12.18
N GLY A 209 -20.94 -37.94 -11.84
CA GLY A 209 -19.70 -37.12 -11.80
C GLY A 209 -19.36 -36.58 -13.20
N ILE A 210 -19.43 -37.39 -14.25
CA ILE A 210 -19.19 -36.96 -15.64
C ILE A 210 -20.27 -35.96 -16.09
N TYR A 211 -21.54 -36.17 -15.74
CA TYR A 211 -22.62 -35.23 -16.08
C TYR A 211 -22.32 -33.83 -15.54
N TYR A 212 -22.05 -33.70 -14.23
CA TYR A 212 -21.77 -32.41 -13.62
C TYR A 212 -20.44 -31.80 -14.10
N SER A 213 -19.40 -32.61 -14.31
CA SER A 213 -18.14 -32.16 -14.86
C SER A 213 -18.28 -31.54 -16.26
N LYS A 214 -19.12 -32.16 -17.12
CA LYS A 214 -19.44 -31.64 -18.46
C LYS A 214 -20.28 -30.38 -18.38
N LYS A 215 -21.31 -30.38 -17.52
CA LYS A 215 -22.25 -29.26 -17.37
C LYS A 215 -21.52 -27.97 -16.96
N TYR A 216 -20.54 -28.07 -16.08
CA TYR A 216 -19.80 -26.92 -15.54
C TYR A 216 -18.41 -26.73 -16.19
N GLY A 217 -18.03 -27.56 -17.17
CA GLY A 217 -16.79 -27.41 -17.92
C GLY A 217 -15.51 -27.61 -17.09
N ILE A 218 -15.54 -28.46 -16.04
CA ILE A 218 -14.42 -28.67 -15.12
C ILE A 218 -13.69 -29.96 -15.46
N ASP A 219 -12.69 -29.86 -16.33
CA ASP A 219 -11.98 -31.02 -16.89
C ASP A 219 -11.19 -31.82 -15.89
N ILE A 220 -10.67 -31.18 -14.82
CA ILE A 220 -9.94 -31.89 -13.76
C ILE A 220 -10.80 -32.98 -13.10
N TYR A 221 -12.11 -32.79 -13.00
CA TYR A 221 -13.01 -33.79 -12.47
C TYR A 221 -13.25 -34.94 -13.47
N LYS A 222 -13.32 -34.64 -14.77
CA LYS A 222 -13.40 -35.71 -15.80
C LYS A 222 -12.20 -36.62 -15.78
N ILE A 223 -11.00 -36.01 -15.69
CA ILE A 223 -9.73 -36.72 -15.55
C ILE A 223 -9.79 -37.66 -14.34
N ARG A 224 -10.16 -37.09 -13.18
CA ARG A 224 -10.21 -37.85 -11.92
C ARG A 224 -11.22 -38.98 -11.98
N MET A 225 -12.44 -38.73 -12.48
CA MET A 225 -13.47 -39.74 -12.62
C MET A 225 -12.99 -40.91 -13.47
N HIS A 226 -12.30 -40.68 -14.59
CA HIS A 226 -11.77 -41.74 -15.42
C HIS A 226 -10.68 -42.55 -14.72
N TYR A 227 -9.76 -41.92 -13.98
CA TYR A 227 -8.75 -42.65 -13.21
C TYR A 227 -9.40 -43.47 -12.09
N ASP A 228 -10.37 -42.93 -11.35
CA ASP A 228 -11.03 -43.68 -10.28
C ASP A 228 -11.81 -44.89 -10.85
N MET A 229 -12.44 -44.78 -12.03
CA MET A 229 -13.07 -45.91 -12.72
C MET A 229 -12.05 -46.92 -13.26
N SER A 230 -10.90 -46.47 -13.75
CA SER A 230 -9.82 -47.38 -14.13
C SER A 230 -9.39 -48.26 -12.92
N HIS A 231 -9.20 -47.65 -11.77
CA HIS A 231 -8.87 -48.37 -10.53
C HIS A 231 -9.97 -49.34 -10.10
N PHE A 232 -11.23 -48.89 -10.18
CA PHE A 232 -12.38 -49.74 -9.90
C PHE A 232 -12.37 -51.01 -10.79
N TYR A 233 -12.24 -50.88 -12.12
CA TYR A 233 -12.23 -52.03 -13.02
C TYR A 233 -10.98 -52.91 -12.86
N LEU A 234 -9.82 -52.35 -12.51
CA LEU A 234 -8.65 -53.14 -12.14
C LEU A 234 -8.94 -54.08 -10.95
N LYS A 235 -9.67 -53.58 -9.93
CA LYS A 235 -10.07 -54.36 -8.76
C LYS A 235 -11.14 -55.42 -9.08
N MET A 236 -11.86 -55.23 -10.18
CA MET A 236 -12.84 -56.19 -10.68
C MET A 236 -12.25 -57.18 -11.70
N ASP A 237 -10.92 -57.14 -11.95
CA ASP A 237 -10.21 -57.93 -12.95
C ASP A 237 -10.71 -57.69 -14.41
N ASP A 238 -11.41 -56.56 -14.63
CA ASP A 238 -11.85 -56.10 -15.95
C ASP A 238 -10.80 -55.19 -16.60
N TYR A 239 -9.73 -55.79 -17.08
CA TYR A 239 -8.59 -55.08 -17.66
C TYR A 239 -8.95 -54.30 -18.92
N LYS A 240 -9.96 -54.71 -19.66
CA LYS A 240 -10.41 -54.00 -20.87
C LYS A 240 -10.98 -52.64 -20.52
N ASN A 241 -11.95 -52.58 -19.60
CA ASN A 241 -12.57 -51.33 -19.17
C ASN A 241 -11.58 -50.52 -18.33
N ALA A 242 -10.74 -51.14 -17.53
CA ALA A 242 -9.64 -50.44 -16.82
C ALA A 242 -8.75 -49.69 -17.80
N TYR A 243 -8.25 -50.35 -18.85
CA TYR A 243 -7.42 -49.71 -19.88
C TYR A 243 -8.16 -48.61 -20.63
N PHE A 244 -9.42 -48.81 -20.95
CA PHE A 244 -10.24 -47.78 -21.61
C PHE A 244 -10.27 -46.49 -20.76
N HIS A 245 -10.59 -46.61 -19.49
CA HIS A 245 -10.70 -45.47 -18.60
C HIS A 245 -9.33 -44.81 -18.31
N GLU A 246 -8.29 -45.62 -18.17
CA GLU A 246 -6.90 -45.12 -18.02
C GLU A 246 -6.48 -44.28 -19.22
N ARG A 247 -6.74 -44.78 -20.42
CA ARG A 247 -6.45 -44.08 -21.68
C ARG A 247 -7.21 -42.77 -21.77
N MET A 248 -8.49 -42.75 -21.46
CA MET A 248 -9.33 -41.56 -21.49
C MET A 248 -8.84 -40.51 -20.47
N GLY A 249 -8.51 -40.95 -19.25
CA GLY A 249 -7.94 -40.07 -18.23
C GLY A 249 -6.60 -39.47 -18.67
N SER A 250 -5.72 -40.31 -19.27
CA SER A 250 -4.41 -39.88 -19.78
C SER A 250 -4.51 -38.88 -20.93
N GLU A 251 -5.41 -39.14 -21.93
CA GLU A 251 -5.64 -38.22 -23.02
C GLU A 251 -6.15 -36.84 -22.53
N LEU A 252 -7.15 -36.85 -21.65
CA LEU A 252 -7.64 -35.60 -21.02
C LEU A 252 -6.58 -34.90 -20.21
N SER A 253 -5.78 -35.63 -19.43
CA SER A 253 -4.68 -35.06 -18.65
C SER A 253 -3.59 -34.46 -19.55
N GLY A 254 -3.31 -35.08 -20.71
CA GLY A 254 -2.39 -34.55 -21.70
C GLY A 254 -2.85 -33.20 -22.29
N VAL A 255 -4.14 -33.07 -22.56
CA VAL A 255 -4.74 -31.80 -23.01
C VAL A 255 -4.73 -30.75 -21.89
N TYR A 256 -5.11 -31.17 -20.68
CA TYR A 256 -5.11 -30.29 -19.50
C TYR A 256 -3.71 -29.75 -19.17
N ASN A 257 -2.70 -30.59 -19.28
CA ASN A 257 -1.27 -30.26 -19.16
C ASN A 257 -0.91 -29.34 -17.99
N ALA A 258 -1.37 -29.69 -16.79
CA ALA A 258 -1.19 -28.89 -15.59
C ALA A 258 0.27 -28.46 -15.32
N PRO A 259 1.31 -29.32 -15.52
CA PRO A 259 2.70 -28.90 -15.28
C PRO A 259 3.15 -27.75 -16.17
N VAL A 260 2.81 -27.78 -17.46
CA VAL A 260 3.18 -26.71 -18.40
C VAL A 260 2.43 -25.42 -18.06
N GLN A 261 1.15 -25.51 -17.76
CA GLN A 261 0.35 -24.36 -17.36
C GLN A 261 0.86 -23.75 -16.06
N SER A 262 1.19 -24.58 -15.08
CA SER A 262 1.80 -24.11 -13.81
C SER A 262 3.16 -23.41 -14.05
N GLY A 263 3.99 -23.98 -14.94
CA GLY A 263 5.24 -23.36 -15.36
C GLY A 263 5.05 -21.99 -16.00
N ASN A 264 4.06 -21.87 -16.90
CA ASN A 264 3.71 -20.61 -17.55
C ASN A 264 3.25 -19.56 -16.53
N LEU A 265 2.42 -19.94 -15.56
CA LEU A 265 1.99 -19.02 -14.50
C LEU A 265 3.15 -18.49 -13.67
N ASN A 266 4.10 -19.35 -13.32
CA ASN A 266 5.31 -18.91 -12.61
C ASN A 266 6.11 -17.89 -13.43
N MET A 267 6.14 -18.03 -14.76
CA MET A 267 6.78 -17.04 -15.64
C MET A 267 6.02 -15.72 -15.65
N VAL A 268 4.70 -15.76 -15.76
CA VAL A 268 3.83 -14.56 -15.70
C VAL A 268 4.03 -13.80 -14.38
N GLU A 269 3.98 -14.49 -13.25
CA GLU A 269 4.24 -13.86 -11.94
C GLU A 269 5.62 -13.24 -11.85
N LYS A 270 6.65 -13.93 -12.34
CA LYS A 270 8.01 -13.40 -12.36
C LYS A 270 8.13 -12.14 -13.20
N GLU A 271 7.43 -12.08 -14.33
CA GLU A 271 7.38 -10.87 -15.18
C GLU A 271 6.64 -9.71 -14.49
N LEU A 272 5.48 -9.98 -13.88
CA LEU A 272 4.74 -8.98 -13.10
C LEU A 272 5.59 -8.42 -11.97
N TRP A 273 6.29 -9.29 -11.25
CA TRP A 273 7.18 -8.91 -10.17
C TRP A 273 8.38 -8.07 -10.66
N LYS A 274 8.98 -8.43 -11.82
CA LYS A 274 10.04 -7.61 -12.44
C LYS A 274 9.54 -6.22 -12.82
N LYS A 275 8.39 -6.14 -13.50
CA LYS A 275 7.78 -4.86 -13.90
C LYS A 275 7.51 -3.97 -12.67
N ARG A 276 6.98 -4.55 -11.58
CA ARG A 276 6.74 -3.82 -10.33
C ARG A 276 8.04 -3.28 -9.75
N ARG A 277 9.06 -4.13 -9.60
CA ARG A 277 10.37 -3.69 -9.09
C ARG A 277 11.02 -2.58 -9.96
N GLU A 278 10.83 -2.63 -11.26
CA GLU A 278 11.31 -1.57 -12.13
C GLU A 278 10.58 -0.24 -11.89
N LEU A 279 9.26 -0.28 -11.68
CA LEU A 279 8.47 0.90 -11.32
C LEU A 279 8.87 1.46 -9.96
N GLU A 280 9.02 0.61 -8.95
CA GLU A 280 9.51 0.99 -7.61
C GLU A 280 10.89 1.67 -7.68
N ARG A 281 11.85 1.06 -8.39
CA ARG A 281 13.19 1.63 -8.58
C ARG A 281 13.17 2.96 -9.36
N ARG A 282 12.23 3.14 -10.31
CA ARG A 282 12.04 4.43 -10.97
C ARG A 282 11.52 5.47 -10.00
N TYR A 283 10.51 5.11 -9.22
CA TYR A 283 9.94 5.98 -8.21
C TYR A 283 10.99 6.39 -7.16
N GLU A 284 11.73 5.44 -6.61
CA GLU A 284 12.84 5.71 -5.67
C GLU A 284 13.87 6.67 -6.25
N ARG A 285 14.25 6.48 -7.52
CA ARG A 285 15.15 7.41 -8.22
C ARG A 285 14.57 8.81 -8.33
N TYR A 286 13.30 8.95 -8.68
CA TYR A 286 12.64 10.27 -8.72
C TYR A 286 12.61 10.94 -7.35
N VAL A 287 12.31 10.21 -6.29
CA VAL A 287 12.34 10.71 -4.92
C VAL A 287 13.76 11.15 -4.54
N GLN A 288 14.79 10.37 -4.84
CA GLN A 288 16.19 10.73 -4.58
C GLN A 288 16.60 12.00 -5.32
N ILE A 289 16.27 12.11 -6.62
CA ILE A 289 16.54 13.31 -7.41
C ILE A 289 15.83 14.52 -6.80
N PHE A 290 14.54 14.38 -6.46
CA PHE A 290 13.76 15.45 -5.84
C PHE A 290 14.39 15.92 -4.52
N LEU A 291 14.74 14.99 -3.63
CA LEU A 291 15.39 15.30 -2.35
C LEU A 291 16.75 15.99 -2.55
N THR A 292 17.53 15.53 -3.52
CA THR A 292 18.85 16.13 -3.85
C THR A 292 18.67 17.56 -4.35
N VAL A 293 17.77 17.80 -5.29
CA VAL A 293 17.47 19.14 -5.82
C VAL A 293 16.98 20.08 -4.72
N THR A 294 16.06 19.58 -3.88
CA THR A 294 15.53 20.37 -2.75
C THR A 294 16.63 20.72 -1.76
N SER A 295 17.55 19.79 -1.46
CA SER A 295 18.68 20.03 -0.56
C SER A 295 19.63 21.09 -1.12
N VAL A 296 19.91 21.06 -2.45
CA VAL A 296 20.76 22.07 -3.10
C VAL A 296 20.11 23.46 -3.05
N ILE A 297 18.80 23.54 -3.32
CA ILE A 297 18.04 24.80 -3.25
C ILE A 297 18.07 25.35 -1.80
N LEU A 298 17.87 24.49 -0.79
CA LEU A 298 17.92 24.89 0.61
C LEU A 298 19.29 25.41 1.00
N LEU A 299 20.35 24.73 0.56
CA LEU A 299 21.74 25.17 0.80
C LEU A 299 22.01 26.54 0.17
N ALA A 300 21.61 26.73 -1.10
CA ALA A 300 21.73 28.03 -1.77
C ALA A 300 20.97 29.13 -1.02
N PHE A 301 19.77 28.84 -0.55
CA PHE A 301 18.98 29.76 0.26
C PHE A 301 19.68 30.15 1.58
N LEU A 302 20.25 29.16 2.27
CA LEU A 302 21.05 29.42 3.50
C LEU A 302 22.27 30.30 3.23
N VAL A 303 22.97 30.09 2.11
CA VAL A 303 24.09 30.94 1.71
C VAL A 303 23.64 32.38 1.48
N VAL A 304 22.51 32.59 0.81
CA VAL A 304 21.94 33.93 0.59
C VAL A 304 21.55 34.58 1.93
N LEU A 305 20.91 33.84 2.80
CA LEU A 305 20.57 34.34 4.14
C LEU A 305 21.82 34.73 4.95
N TYR A 306 22.86 33.91 4.88
CA TYR A 306 24.13 34.21 5.52
C TYR A 306 24.78 35.50 4.97
N GLN A 307 24.80 35.69 3.66
CA GLN A 307 25.31 36.92 3.04
C GLN A 307 24.50 38.15 3.45
N LEU A 308 23.14 38.05 3.46
CA LEU A 308 22.29 39.13 3.93
C LEU A 308 22.54 39.46 5.42
N PHE A 309 22.73 38.45 6.25
CA PHE A 309 23.09 38.63 7.65
C PHE A 309 24.41 39.36 7.82
N LYS A 310 25.44 38.94 7.06
CA LYS A 310 26.76 39.58 7.05
C LYS A 310 26.67 41.04 6.66
N ILE A 311 26.01 41.35 5.56
CA ILE A 311 25.79 42.73 5.07
C ILE A 311 25.08 43.58 6.12
N ASN A 312 24.02 43.04 6.74
CA ASN A 312 23.31 43.77 7.80
C ASN A 312 24.14 44.00 9.04
N LYS A 313 25.02 43.06 9.40
CA LYS A 313 25.97 43.23 10.52
C LYS A 313 26.99 44.33 10.21
N GLU A 314 27.57 44.36 9.02
CA GLU A 314 28.48 45.42 8.59
C GLU A 314 27.80 46.78 8.57
N LYS A 315 26.58 46.89 8.03
CA LYS A 315 25.81 48.14 8.06
C LYS A 315 25.58 48.64 9.50
N ARG A 316 25.22 47.78 10.42
CA ARG A 316 25.06 48.16 11.84
C ARG A 316 26.35 48.73 12.45
N TYR A 317 27.47 48.04 12.18
CA TYR A 317 28.76 48.49 12.66
C TYR A 317 29.13 49.90 12.14
N PHE A 318 28.91 50.18 10.84
CA PHE A 318 29.15 51.50 10.29
C PHE A 318 28.23 52.58 10.89
N ILE A 319 26.96 52.24 11.11
CA ILE A 319 26.02 53.17 11.76
C ILE A 319 26.44 53.49 13.23
N GLU A 320 26.90 52.51 13.96
CA GLU A 320 27.41 52.70 15.34
C GLU A 320 28.64 53.62 15.34
N LEU A 321 29.59 53.37 14.46
CA LEU A 321 30.81 54.18 14.35
C LEU A 321 30.50 55.66 13.99
N GLU A 322 29.56 55.87 13.06
CA GLU A 322 29.14 57.21 12.66
C GLU A 322 28.39 57.92 13.78
N ASN A 323 27.59 57.20 14.54
CA ASN A 323 26.90 57.71 15.71
C ASN A 323 27.89 58.13 16.85
N GLU A 324 28.98 57.34 17.03
CA GLU A 324 30.03 57.69 17.99
C GLU A 324 30.76 58.98 17.59
N ARG A 325 31.17 59.11 16.32
CA ARG A 325 31.82 60.34 15.82
C ARG A 325 30.92 61.58 16.00
N MET A 326 29.63 61.42 15.65
CA MET A 326 28.68 62.52 15.85
C MET A 326 28.50 62.92 17.30
N ARG A 327 28.57 61.96 18.24
CA ARG A 327 28.53 62.27 19.68
C ARG A 327 29.75 63.06 20.12
N GLU A 328 30.95 62.67 19.67
CA GLU A 328 32.18 63.38 19.98
C GLU A 328 32.13 64.81 19.42
N GLU A 329 31.72 65.03 18.17
CA GLU A 329 31.57 66.36 17.60
C GLU A 329 30.56 67.24 18.36
N LEU A 330 29.46 66.65 18.80
CA LEU A 330 28.43 67.31 19.55
C LEU A 330 28.87 67.71 20.98
N GLU A 331 29.68 66.83 21.62
CA GLU A 331 30.30 67.16 22.93
C GLU A 331 31.28 68.29 22.79
N GLU A 332 32.10 68.35 21.73
CA GLU A 332 33.06 69.43 21.47
C GLU A 332 32.32 70.75 21.22
N ILE A 333 31.27 70.78 20.42
CA ILE A 333 30.46 72.02 20.22
C ILE A 333 29.77 72.48 21.53
N SER A 334 29.26 71.49 22.30
CA SER A 334 28.67 71.82 23.63
C SER A 334 29.64 72.42 24.61
N ARG A 335 30.90 71.94 24.64
CA ARG A 335 31.98 72.56 25.50
C ARG A 335 32.30 73.95 25.01
N ASN A 336 32.37 74.23 23.72
CA ASN A 336 32.70 75.53 23.17
C ASN A 336 31.55 76.54 23.35
N ALA A 337 30.29 76.12 23.37
CA ALA A 337 29.11 76.96 23.60
C ALA A 337 28.97 77.45 25.05
N THR A 338 29.67 76.81 26.03
CA THR A 338 29.63 77.19 27.46
C THR A 338 30.62 78.27 27.79
N GLN A 339 31.45 78.77 26.88
CA GLN A 339 32.48 79.79 27.11
C GLN A 339 32.24 81.15 26.41
N GLY A 340 31.09 81.75 26.39
CA GLY A 340 31.08 83.13 26.05
C GLY A 340 29.89 83.74 25.31
N ASP A 341 29.26 84.70 25.92
CA ASP A 341 28.18 85.61 25.45
C ASP A 341 28.60 86.60 24.33
N LYS A 342 29.67 86.34 23.59
CA LYS A 342 30.16 87.14 22.47
C LYS A 342 30.10 86.47 21.07
N GLN A 343 29.57 85.31 20.95
CA GLN A 343 29.67 84.51 19.71
C GLN A 343 28.31 84.19 19.00
N LEU A 344 27.30 84.94 19.24
CA LEU A 344 25.96 84.68 18.56
C LEU A 344 26.01 84.97 17.07
N GLU A 345 26.94 85.75 16.55
CA GLU A 345 27.10 85.99 15.10
C GLU A 345 28.03 84.99 14.41
N GLU A 346 29.05 84.46 15.16
CA GLU A 346 29.91 83.37 14.62
C GLU A 346 29.28 82.03 14.77
N ALA A 347 28.28 81.85 15.59
CA ALA A 347 27.56 80.57 15.79
C ALA A 347 26.79 80.10 14.57
N ARG A 348 26.41 81.00 13.65
CA ARG A 348 25.74 80.60 12.37
C ARG A 348 26.70 79.95 11.36
N GLU A 349 28.02 80.28 11.45
CA GLU A 349 29.06 79.67 10.62
C GLU A 349 29.58 78.33 11.22
N SER A 350 29.16 77.97 12.43
CA SER A 350 29.70 76.81 13.18
C SER A 350 28.81 75.56 13.10
N LEU A 351 27.74 75.57 12.33
CA LEU A 351 26.91 74.38 12.11
C LEU A 351 27.69 73.37 11.24
N SER A 352 27.81 72.12 11.71
CA SER A 352 28.47 71.05 10.97
C SER A 352 27.68 70.71 9.69
N ASP A 353 28.37 70.19 8.66
CA ASP A 353 27.73 69.73 7.39
C ASP A 353 26.56 68.80 7.66
N ARG A 354 26.61 68.01 8.73
CA ARG A 354 25.55 67.13 9.14
C ARG A 354 24.33 67.84 9.70
N GLN A 355 24.52 68.94 10.41
CA GLN A 355 23.44 69.77 10.93
C GLN A 355 22.77 70.52 9.81
N LEU A 356 23.52 70.99 8.79
CA LEU A 356 22.99 71.62 7.57
C LEU A 356 22.13 70.65 6.79
N GLN A 357 22.57 69.38 6.60
CA GLN A 357 21.78 68.35 5.97
C GLN A 357 20.45 68.07 6.70
N ILE A 358 20.47 68.05 8.04
CA ILE A 358 19.25 67.85 8.85
C ILE A 358 18.32 69.05 8.66
N ILE A 359 18.81 70.29 8.66
CA ILE A 359 18.02 71.50 8.39
C ILE A 359 17.36 71.42 7.03
N GLU A 360 18.08 70.99 5.98
CA GLU A 360 17.56 70.83 4.64
C GLU A 360 16.41 69.82 4.57
N LEU A 361 16.57 68.70 5.23
CA LEU A 361 15.53 67.68 5.32
C LEU A 361 14.32 68.06 6.15
N VAL A 362 14.54 68.92 7.19
CA VAL A 362 13.45 69.52 7.98
C VAL A 362 12.66 70.50 7.12
N LYS A 363 13.31 71.35 6.30
CA LYS A 363 12.67 72.25 5.35
C LYS A 363 11.86 71.52 4.30
N GLN A 364 12.28 70.32 3.93
CA GLN A 364 11.51 69.41 3.04
C GLN A 364 10.32 68.75 3.73
N GLY A 365 10.09 69.02 5.04
CA GLY A 365 8.96 68.48 5.78
C GLY A 365 9.10 67.06 6.28
N LYS A 366 10.28 66.44 6.23
CA LYS A 366 10.51 65.06 6.65
C LYS A 366 10.46 64.92 8.17
N THR A 367 9.87 63.83 8.65
CA THR A 367 9.82 63.48 10.08
C THR A 367 11.21 63.05 10.61
N ASN A 368 11.41 63.11 11.90
CA ASN A 368 12.73 62.67 12.52
C ASN A 368 13.08 61.23 12.16
N LYS A 369 12.09 60.35 12.01
CA LYS A 369 12.26 58.97 11.58
C LYS A 369 12.70 58.86 10.12
N GLU A 370 12.13 59.64 9.25
CA GLU A 370 12.51 59.68 7.83
C GLU A 370 13.90 60.28 7.66
N ILE A 371 14.25 61.34 8.40
CA ILE A 371 15.57 61.92 8.44
C ILE A 371 16.61 60.91 8.94
N GLY A 372 16.27 60.16 10.02
CA GLY A 372 17.12 59.11 10.55
C GLY A 372 17.40 58.01 9.53
N ASN A 373 16.35 57.58 8.81
CA ASN A 373 16.49 56.57 7.76
C ASN A 373 17.37 57.06 6.58
N GLU A 374 17.19 58.29 6.17
CA GLU A 374 17.90 58.86 5.02
C GLU A 374 19.37 59.12 5.32
N LEU A 375 19.64 59.60 6.55
CA LEU A 375 21.00 59.88 7.02
C LEU A 375 21.65 58.69 7.73
N PHE A 376 21.01 57.55 7.82
CA PHE A 376 21.49 56.34 8.47
C PHE A 376 21.85 56.50 9.96
N ILE A 377 21.10 57.36 10.69
CA ILE A 377 21.22 57.61 12.11
C ILE A 377 19.95 57.32 12.89
N SER A 378 20.05 57.17 14.21
CA SER A 378 18.87 56.91 15.03
C SER A 378 17.96 58.13 15.08
N GLU A 379 16.63 57.92 15.25
CA GLU A 379 15.65 59.00 15.48
C GLU A 379 16.06 59.86 16.70
N ASN A 380 16.65 59.24 17.73
CA ASN A 380 17.15 59.96 18.92
C ASN A 380 18.34 60.87 18.59
N THR A 381 19.23 60.42 17.71
CA THR A 381 20.34 61.20 17.19
C THR A 381 19.85 62.42 16.39
N VAL A 382 18.83 62.23 15.57
CA VAL A 382 18.18 63.36 14.86
C VAL A 382 17.59 64.39 15.85
N LYS A 383 16.86 63.94 16.88
CA LYS A 383 16.29 64.82 17.93
C LYS A 383 17.39 65.59 18.68
N TYR A 384 18.53 64.94 18.92
CA TYR A 384 19.65 65.60 19.59
C TYR A 384 20.27 66.68 18.71
N HIS A 385 20.53 66.40 17.43
CA HIS A 385 20.97 67.43 16.47
C HIS A 385 20.01 68.58 16.35
N LEU A 386 18.70 68.34 16.28
CA LEU A 386 17.68 69.39 16.21
C LEU A 386 17.74 70.26 17.48
N LYS A 387 17.91 69.68 18.66
CA LYS A 387 18.03 70.44 19.92
C LYS A 387 19.22 71.40 19.87
N ILE A 388 20.36 70.98 19.32
CA ILE A 388 21.52 71.85 19.17
C ILE A 388 21.29 72.90 18.12
N ILE A 389 20.74 72.56 16.97
CA ILE A 389 20.36 73.47 15.90
C ILE A 389 19.45 74.58 16.46
N TYR A 390 18.45 74.22 17.28
CA TYR A 390 17.55 75.18 17.90
C TYR A 390 18.27 76.10 18.84
N ASN A 391 19.17 75.58 19.66
CA ASN A 391 19.95 76.39 20.56
C ASN A 391 20.94 77.35 19.83
N VAL A 392 21.60 76.88 18.77
CA VAL A 392 22.57 77.67 17.98
C VAL A 392 21.80 78.74 17.13
N LEU A 393 20.65 78.43 16.61
CA LEU A 393 19.85 79.40 15.83
C LEU A 393 18.93 80.28 16.67
N GLY A 394 18.81 80.04 17.97
CA GLY A 394 17.95 80.81 18.88
C GLY A 394 16.46 80.61 18.60
N ILE A 395 16.07 79.44 18.10
CA ILE A 395 14.67 79.11 17.77
C ILE A 395 14.10 78.11 18.74
N GLU A 396 12.81 78.20 19.04
CA GLU A 396 12.18 77.36 20.05
C GLU A 396 11.59 76.06 19.52
N ASN A 397 11.27 76.01 18.24
CA ASN A 397 10.58 74.86 17.70
C ASN A 397 10.87 74.61 16.19
N ARG A 398 10.44 73.45 15.69
CA ARG A 398 10.67 72.99 14.33
C ARG A 398 10.04 73.85 13.23
N PHE A 399 8.99 74.56 13.56
CA PHE A 399 8.27 75.41 12.57
C PHE A 399 9.09 76.67 12.24
N ASP A 400 9.95 77.10 13.12
CA ASP A 400 10.82 78.26 12.94
C ASP A 400 12.00 78.00 11.98
N LEU A 401 12.22 76.69 11.61
CA LEU A 401 13.18 76.24 10.62
C LEU A 401 12.64 76.17 9.17
N LYS A 402 11.34 76.32 8.96
CA LYS A 402 10.72 76.25 7.66
C LYS A 402 10.79 77.58 6.89
#